data_325cf1840d61b0e9b3d25789f2b1c7e0
#
_entry.id   325cf1840d61b0e9b3d25789f2b1c7e0
#
_cell.length_a   1.000
_cell.length_b   1.000
_cell.length_c   1.000
_cell.angle_alpha   90.00
_cell.angle_beta   90.00
_cell.angle_gamma   90.00
#
_symmetry.space_group_name_H-M   'P 1'
#
loop_
_entity.id
_entity.type
_entity.pdbx_description
1 polymer ?
#
loop_
_entity_poly.entity_id
_entity_poly.type
_entity_poly.pdbx_seq_one_letter_code
_entity_poly.pdbx_strand_id
1 'polypeptide(L)'
;RLDPADARVALDQAEAQLARTVRDVRNLYATSSQLAAAVQMRQTELGAAQSDLARRQRLGATGAVSGEELQHSADAVKTAQAELIAAQQQLVANRARVDGTTLQDHPQVRDAAAAVRNAYLTLERTELAAPVSGFVARRNVQLGQRVSPGTALMAVVPLDQVWVDANFKEPQLAHMRIGQHVLLTADLYGGHVSYHGTVAGFGAGTGAAFSLLPAQNATGNWIKIVQRVPVRIALDPREIAAHPLQIGLSMKADVEVRGAAAGARLPQVAGNQPAWTTAVTRESDTQADARVQAIIAANQSAALPAPAAHALPAGEALPAAGARPASHLVVNVPLPGAARHLH
;
A
#
# COMPACT_ATOMS: atom_id res chain seq x y z
N ARG A 1 -7.06 -13.95 11.76
CA ARG A 1 -7.11 -13.70 10.30
C ARG A 1 -8.55 -13.40 9.91
N LEU A 2 -8.76 -12.43 9.02
CA LEU A 2 -10.02 -12.18 8.34
C LEU A 2 -10.10 -13.02 7.07
N ASP A 3 -11.31 -13.11 6.47
CA ASP A 3 -11.46 -13.75 5.16
C ASP A 3 -10.75 -12.91 4.08
N PRO A 4 -9.79 -13.45 3.34
CA PRO A 4 -9.04 -12.70 2.33
C PRO A 4 -9.64 -12.79 0.93
N ALA A 5 -10.75 -13.51 0.72
CA ALA A 5 -11.24 -13.83 -0.63
C ALA A 5 -11.50 -12.59 -1.49
N ASP A 6 -12.29 -11.65 -0.99
CA ASP A 6 -12.61 -10.42 -1.71
C ASP A 6 -11.37 -9.54 -1.95
N ALA A 7 -10.48 -9.48 -0.96
CA ALA A 7 -9.24 -8.70 -1.08
C ALA A 7 -8.28 -9.29 -2.12
N ARG A 8 -8.21 -10.61 -2.27
CA ARG A 8 -7.41 -11.27 -3.33
C ARG A 8 -7.96 -10.96 -4.72
N VAL A 9 -9.28 -11.10 -4.90
CA VAL A 9 -9.92 -10.77 -6.18
C VAL A 9 -9.67 -9.31 -6.55
N ALA A 10 -9.78 -8.38 -5.60
CA ALA A 10 -9.51 -6.98 -5.83
C ALA A 10 -8.05 -6.72 -6.22
N LEU A 11 -7.09 -7.43 -5.60
CA LEU A 11 -5.68 -7.34 -5.97
C LEU A 11 -5.44 -7.87 -7.38
N ASP A 12 -5.96 -9.05 -7.73
CA ASP A 12 -5.81 -9.63 -9.06
C ASP A 12 -6.38 -8.71 -10.16
N GLN A 13 -7.52 -8.06 -9.89
CA GLN A 13 -8.11 -7.07 -10.79
C GLN A 13 -7.22 -5.84 -10.97
N ALA A 14 -6.69 -5.30 -9.88
CA ALA A 14 -5.79 -4.14 -9.91
C ALA A 14 -4.49 -4.46 -10.67
N GLU A 15 -3.91 -5.64 -10.47
CA GLU A 15 -2.71 -6.10 -11.18
C GLU A 15 -2.96 -6.27 -12.69
N ALA A 16 -4.08 -6.88 -13.06
CA ALA A 16 -4.46 -7.01 -14.46
C ALA A 16 -4.67 -5.64 -15.11
N GLN A 17 -5.26 -4.69 -14.38
CA GLN A 17 -5.44 -3.32 -14.87
C GLN A 17 -4.10 -2.60 -15.05
N LEU A 18 -3.18 -2.71 -14.10
CA LEU A 18 -1.84 -2.14 -14.24
C LEU A 18 -1.12 -2.71 -15.46
N ALA A 19 -1.16 -4.02 -15.64
CA ALA A 19 -0.56 -4.68 -16.80
C ALA A 19 -1.14 -4.19 -18.14
N ARG A 20 -2.45 -3.95 -18.22
CA ARG A 20 -3.10 -3.36 -19.40
C ARG A 20 -2.61 -1.93 -19.62
N THR A 21 -2.65 -1.10 -18.58
CA THR A 21 -2.26 0.31 -18.65
C THR A 21 -0.80 0.47 -19.11
N VAL A 22 0.11 -0.38 -18.60
CA VAL A 22 1.52 -0.38 -19.04
C VAL A 22 1.63 -0.66 -20.53
N ARG A 23 0.88 -1.63 -21.05
CA ARG A 23 0.87 -1.96 -22.49
C ARG A 23 0.26 -0.83 -23.33
N ASP A 24 -0.81 -0.20 -22.85
CA ASP A 24 -1.46 0.92 -23.54
C ASP A 24 -0.52 2.12 -23.64
N VAL A 25 0.13 2.48 -22.54
CA VAL A 25 1.12 3.57 -22.54
C VAL A 25 2.32 3.23 -23.44
N ARG A 26 2.81 1.99 -23.41
CA ARG A 26 3.86 1.54 -24.34
C ARG A 26 3.44 1.70 -25.79
N ASN A 27 2.19 1.42 -26.12
CA ASN A 27 1.65 1.62 -27.46
C ASN A 27 1.63 3.10 -27.86
N LEU A 28 1.35 4.02 -26.94
CA LEU A 28 1.44 5.47 -27.19
C LEU A 28 2.86 5.90 -27.58
N TYR A 29 3.90 5.36 -26.91
CA TYR A 29 5.29 5.61 -27.27
C TYR A 29 5.66 5.02 -28.62
N ALA A 30 5.21 3.81 -28.94
CA ALA A 30 5.42 3.19 -30.24
C ALA A 30 4.75 3.99 -31.36
N THR A 31 3.53 4.46 -31.13
CA THR A 31 2.78 5.34 -32.05
C THR A 31 3.53 6.66 -32.27
N SER A 32 4.15 7.23 -31.24
CA SER A 32 4.96 8.43 -31.38
C SER A 32 6.15 8.22 -32.33
N SER A 33 6.83 7.08 -32.22
CA SER A 33 7.93 6.71 -33.12
C SER A 33 7.44 6.51 -34.57
N GLN A 34 6.30 5.87 -34.75
CA GLN A 34 5.67 5.68 -36.06
C GLN A 34 5.30 7.02 -36.71
N LEU A 35 4.69 7.93 -35.96
CA LEU A 35 4.33 9.26 -36.48
C LEU A 35 5.57 10.11 -36.79
N ALA A 36 6.65 9.97 -36.00
CA ALA A 36 7.93 10.62 -36.32
C ALA A 36 8.51 10.14 -37.65
N ALA A 37 8.44 8.84 -37.92
CA ALA A 37 8.84 8.27 -39.20
C ALA A 37 7.96 8.78 -40.37
N ALA A 38 6.65 8.92 -40.14
CA ALA A 38 5.73 9.47 -41.12
C ALA A 38 6.08 10.95 -41.47
N VAL A 39 6.40 11.78 -40.49
CA VAL A 39 6.88 13.15 -40.70
C VAL A 39 8.14 13.15 -41.58
N GLN A 40 9.10 12.28 -41.29
CA GLN A 40 10.32 12.17 -42.08
C GLN A 40 10.05 11.78 -43.53
N MET A 41 9.12 10.86 -43.77
CA MET A 41 8.68 10.47 -45.11
C MET A 41 8.08 11.66 -45.87
N ARG A 42 7.09 12.39 -45.25
CA ARG A 42 6.50 13.58 -45.88
C ARG A 42 7.50 14.71 -46.11
N GLN A 43 8.51 14.84 -45.27
CA GLN A 43 9.59 15.81 -45.48
C GLN A 43 10.45 15.46 -46.72
N THR A 44 10.70 14.16 -46.96
CA THR A 44 11.41 13.70 -48.15
C THR A 44 10.58 13.92 -49.41
N GLU A 45 9.28 13.68 -49.38
CA GLU A 45 8.34 13.93 -50.48
C GLU A 45 8.28 15.40 -50.84
N LEU A 46 8.20 16.30 -49.86
CA LEU A 46 8.27 17.75 -50.08
C LEU A 46 9.59 18.16 -50.74
N GLY A 47 10.71 17.62 -50.25
CA GLY A 47 12.03 17.87 -50.87
C GLY A 47 12.12 17.42 -52.32
N ALA A 48 11.52 16.27 -52.69
CA ALA A 48 11.44 15.77 -54.04
C ALA A 48 10.60 16.71 -54.95
N ALA A 49 9.39 17.10 -54.46
CA ALA A 49 8.51 18.02 -55.16
C ALA A 49 9.16 19.41 -55.40
N GLN A 50 9.88 19.95 -54.42
CA GLN A 50 10.62 21.20 -54.53
C GLN A 50 11.75 21.11 -55.55
N SER A 51 12.47 19.99 -55.55
CA SER A 51 13.56 19.73 -56.52
C SER A 51 13.04 19.62 -57.93
N ASP A 52 11.88 18.99 -58.14
CA ASP A 52 11.21 18.86 -59.43
C ASP A 52 10.76 20.23 -59.95
N LEU A 53 10.06 21.01 -59.10
CA LEU A 53 9.67 22.37 -59.45
C LEU A 53 10.87 23.24 -59.85
N ALA A 54 11.97 23.22 -59.05
CA ALA A 54 13.16 23.99 -59.33
C ALA A 54 13.84 23.57 -60.68
N ARG A 55 13.80 22.28 -61.04
CA ARG A 55 14.27 21.78 -62.30
C ARG A 55 13.36 22.26 -63.46
N ARG A 56 12.04 22.17 -63.32
CA ARG A 56 11.08 22.62 -64.36
C ARG A 56 11.12 24.13 -64.56
N GLN A 57 11.31 24.92 -63.48
CA GLN A 57 11.49 26.39 -63.61
C GLN A 57 12.72 26.73 -64.47
N ARG A 58 13.84 26.05 -64.29
CA ARG A 58 15.04 26.23 -65.10
C ARG A 58 14.79 25.89 -66.58
N LEU A 59 14.06 24.82 -66.85
CA LEU A 59 13.69 24.41 -68.22
C LEU A 59 12.64 25.33 -68.85
N GLY A 60 11.68 25.85 -68.06
CA GLY A 60 10.68 26.81 -68.49
C GLY A 60 11.29 28.13 -69.00
N ALA A 61 12.43 28.57 -68.40
CA ALA A 61 13.18 29.73 -68.92
C ALA A 61 13.73 29.56 -70.32
N THR A 62 13.90 28.32 -70.80
CA THR A 62 14.31 27.99 -72.15
C THR A 62 13.15 27.64 -73.11
N GLY A 63 11.88 27.76 -72.64
CA GLY A 63 10.69 27.42 -73.40
C GLY A 63 10.41 25.90 -73.56
N ALA A 64 11.15 25.06 -72.84
CA ALA A 64 11.07 23.59 -72.96
C ALA A 64 9.94 22.95 -72.07
N VAL A 65 9.29 23.75 -71.21
CA VAL A 65 8.20 23.31 -70.30
C VAL A 65 7.04 24.30 -70.41
N SER A 66 5.80 23.80 -70.45
CA SER A 66 4.61 24.63 -70.52
C SER A 66 4.28 25.33 -69.17
N GLY A 67 3.56 26.50 -69.26
CA GLY A 67 3.09 27.21 -68.07
C GLY A 67 2.16 26.33 -67.18
N GLU A 68 1.38 25.43 -67.77
CA GLU A 68 0.49 24.49 -67.08
C GLU A 68 1.33 23.47 -66.26
N GLU A 69 2.37 22.90 -66.83
CA GLU A 69 3.26 21.94 -66.12
C GLU A 69 4.02 22.61 -64.97
N LEU A 70 4.38 23.91 -65.11
CA LEU A 70 4.95 24.67 -64.00
C LEU A 70 3.95 24.86 -62.88
N GLN A 71 2.69 25.20 -63.25
CA GLN A 71 1.62 25.37 -62.25
C GLN A 71 1.31 24.08 -61.55
N HIS A 72 1.21 22.94 -62.24
CA HIS A 72 1.03 21.61 -61.64
C HIS A 72 2.14 21.27 -60.66
N SER A 73 3.41 21.55 -61.02
CA SER A 73 4.54 21.32 -60.12
C SER A 73 4.52 22.21 -58.88
N ALA A 74 4.08 23.49 -59.02
CA ALA A 74 3.89 24.40 -57.89
C ALA A 74 2.76 23.95 -56.95
N ASP A 75 1.67 23.43 -57.52
CA ASP A 75 0.56 22.91 -56.72
C ASP A 75 0.93 21.59 -56.03
N ALA A 76 1.77 20.75 -56.65
CA ALA A 76 2.33 19.55 -56.00
C ALA A 76 3.19 19.90 -54.77
N VAL A 77 3.99 20.97 -54.83
CA VAL A 77 4.75 21.48 -53.66
C VAL A 77 3.81 21.90 -52.53
N LYS A 78 2.75 22.66 -52.86
CA LYS A 78 1.74 23.13 -51.86
C LYS A 78 1.04 21.97 -51.19
N THR A 79 0.67 20.92 -51.97
CA THR A 79 0.04 19.70 -51.47
C THR A 79 0.98 18.96 -50.53
N ALA A 80 2.23 18.71 -50.93
CA ALA A 80 3.23 18.05 -50.10
C ALA A 80 3.53 18.81 -48.82
N GLN A 81 3.52 20.15 -48.89
CA GLN A 81 3.68 20.99 -47.68
C GLN A 81 2.50 20.89 -46.71
N ALA A 82 1.27 20.86 -47.24
CA ALA A 82 0.09 20.68 -46.43
C ALA A 82 0.08 19.29 -45.74
N GLU A 83 0.47 18.25 -46.46
CA GLU A 83 0.60 16.88 -45.92
C GLU A 83 1.68 16.79 -44.83
N LEU A 84 2.81 17.45 -45.00
CA LEU A 84 3.85 17.53 -43.97
C LEU A 84 3.33 18.20 -42.70
N ILE A 85 2.63 19.34 -42.85
CA ILE A 85 2.02 20.04 -41.70
C ILE A 85 1.01 19.12 -40.99
N ALA A 86 0.16 18.43 -41.74
CA ALA A 86 -0.81 17.48 -41.16
C ALA A 86 -0.11 16.37 -40.36
N ALA A 87 0.95 15.75 -40.90
CA ALA A 87 1.72 14.73 -40.20
C ALA A 87 2.41 15.27 -38.93
N GLN A 88 2.96 16.49 -39.02
CA GLN A 88 3.54 17.16 -37.84
C GLN A 88 2.51 17.39 -36.74
N GLN A 89 1.30 17.84 -37.07
CA GLN A 89 0.24 18.06 -36.10
C GLN A 89 -0.21 16.75 -35.43
N GLN A 90 -0.26 15.66 -36.19
CA GLN A 90 -0.56 14.33 -35.61
C GLN A 90 0.52 13.88 -34.62
N LEU A 91 1.80 14.10 -34.94
CA LEU A 91 2.89 13.79 -34.01
C LEU A 91 2.82 14.66 -32.75
N VAL A 92 2.55 15.97 -32.88
CA VAL A 92 2.40 16.90 -31.74
C VAL A 92 1.25 16.45 -30.83
N ALA A 93 0.10 16.11 -31.42
CA ALA A 93 -1.06 15.63 -30.67
C ALA A 93 -0.78 14.32 -29.89
N ASN A 94 0.00 13.40 -30.48
CA ASN A 94 0.39 12.19 -29.76
C ASN A 94 1.45 12.48 -28.68
N ARG A 95 2.44 13.32 -28.99
CA ARG A 95 3.48 13.71 -28.03
C ARG A 95 2.90 14.37 -26.79
N ALA A 96 1.86 15.20 -26.92
CA ALA A 96 1.19 15.79 -25.76
C ALA A 96 0.72 14.79 -24.69
N ARG A 97 0.61 13.51 -25.06
CA ARG A 97 0.23 12.42 -24.13
C ARG A 97 1.40 11.77 -23.45
N VAL A 98 2.62 11.86 -23.99
CA VAL A 98 3.79 11.12 -23.52
C VAL A 98 4.99 12.00 -23.20
N ASP A 99 5.01 13.25 -23.65
CA ASP A 99 6.15 14.16 -23.47
C ASP A 99 6.39 14.44 -21.97
N GLY A 100 7.68 14.49 -21.61
CA GLY A 100 8.12 14.78 -20.26
C GLY A 100 7.92 13.64 -19.26
N THR A 101 7.47 12.46 -19.72
CA THR A 101 7.27 11.30 -18.84
C THR A 101 8.06 10.07 -19.34
N THR A 102 8.43 9.21 -18.41
CA THR A 102 8.85 7.84 -18.72
C THR A 102 7.64 6.91 -18.61
N LEU A 103 7.76 5.68 -19.08
CA LEU A 103 6.71 4.68 -18.93
C LEU A 103 6.30 4.49 -17.46
N GLN A 104 7.27 4.49 -16.55
CA GLN A 104 7.03 4.29 -15.12
C GLN A 104 6.40 5.53 -14.45
N ASP A 105 6.75 6.74 -14.93
CA ASP A 105 6.27 7.99 -14.36
C ASP A 105 5.00 8.50 -15.04
N HIS A 106 4.53 7.81 -16.07
CA HIS A 106 3.32 8.19 -16.77
C HIS A 106 2.11 8.22 -15.81
N PRO A 107 1.30 9.30 -15.80
CA PRO A 107 0.21 9.45 -14.83
C PRO A 107 -0.72 8.24 -14.74
N GLN A 108 -1.13 7.68 -15.88
CA GLN A 108 -2.01 6.49 -15.91
C GLN A 108 -1.36 5.26 -15.27
N VAL A 109 -0.05 5.06 -15.45
CA VAL A 109 0.68 3.94 -14.83
C VAL A 109 0.78 4.15 -13.32
N ARG A 110 1.05 5.40 -12.89
CA ARG A 110 1.10 5.75 -11.46
C ARG A 110 -0.23 5.55 -10.76
N ASP A 111 -1.33 5.91 -11.40
CA ASP A 111 -2.69 5.72 -10.87
C ASP A 111 -3.00 4.22 -10.74
N ALA A 112 -2.73 3.44 -11.78
CA ALA A 112 -2.92 1.98 -11.74
C ALA A 112 -2.00 1.31 -10.70
N ALA A 113 -0.76 1.79 -10.54
CA ALA A 113 0.17 1.33 -9.51
C ALA A 113 -0.33 1.64 -8.10
N ALA A 114 -0.92 2.82 -7.88
CA ALA A 114 -1.53 3.17 -6.60
C ALA A 114 -2.73 2.27 -6.27
N ALA A 115 -3.52 1.89 -7.27
CA ALA A 115 -4.61 0.93 -7.09
C ALA A 115 -4.09 -0.45 -6.65
N VAL A 116 -2.99 -0.95 -7.24
CA VAL A 116 -2.34 -2.20 -6.82
C VAL A 116 -1.84 -2.11 -5.37
N ARG A 117 -1.17 -0.99 -4.99
CA ARG A 117 -0.74 -0.79 -3.60
C ARG A 117 -1.90 -0.84 -2.62
N ASN A 118 -2.99 -0.13 -2.93
CA ASN A 118 -4.18 -0.11 -2.07
C ASN A 118 -4.81 -1.50 -1.92
N ALA A 119 -4.93 -2.25 -3.00
CA ALA A 119 -5.46 -3.62 -2.97
C ALA A 119 -4.53 -4.57 -2.20
N TYR A 120 -3.21 -4.44 -2.39
CA TYR A 120 -2.21 -5.21 -1.64
C TYR A 120 -2.28 -4.93 -0.14
N LEU A 121 -2.31 -3.67 0.27
CA LEU A 121 -2.44 -3.28 1.68
C LEU A 121 -3.77 -3.75 2.29
N THR A 122 -4.84 -3.78 1.49
CA THR A 122 -6.13 -4.31 1.94
C THR A 122 -6.04 -5.81 2.19
N LEU A 123 -5.37 -6.55 1.33
CA LEU A 123 -5.13 -7.98 1.52
C LEU A 123 -4.24 -8.22 2.75
N GLU A 124 -3.16 -7.50 2.91
CA GLU A 124 -2.24 -7.60 4.05
C GLU A 124 -2.96 -7.38 5.38
N ARG A 125 -3.86 -6.38 5.41
CA ARG A 125 -4.68 -6.07 6.59
C ARG A 125 -5.71 -7.14 6.95
N THR A 126 -5.90 -8.17 6.14
CA THR A 126 -6.70 -9.34 6.54
C THR A 126 -5.97 -10.21 7.57
N GLU A 127 -4.66 -10.07 7.68
CA GLU A 127 -3.84 -10.70 8.72
C GLU A 127 -3.43 -9.67 9.77
N LEU A 128 -4.12 -9.67 10.90
CA LEU A 128 -3.82 -8.75 12.00
C LEU A 128 -2.73 -9.36 12.87
N ALA A 129 -1.51 -8.88 12.74
CA ALA A 129 -0.42 -9.23 13.64
C ALA A 129 -0.56 -8.48 14.96
N ALA A 130 -0.18 -9.13 16.08
CA ALA A 130 -0.12 -8.44 17.37
C ALA A 130 0.97 -7.36 17.34
N PRO A 131 0.67 -6.11 17.74
CA PRO A 131 1.65 -5.01 17.72
C PRO A 131 2.76 -5.20 18.76
N VAL A 132 2.51 -6.01 19.77
CA VAL A 132 3.44 -6.35 20.87
C VAL A 132 3.33 -7.81 21.23
N SER A 133 4.42 -8.40 21.73
CA SER A 133 4.40 -9.72 22.34
C SER A 133 3.70 -9.62 23.70
N GLY A 134 2.85 -10.59 24.04
CA GLY A 134 2.12 -10.55 25.32
C GLY A 134 1.02 -11.59 25.41
N PHE A 135 0.20 -11.46 26.42
CA PHE A 135 -0.92 -12.36 26.70
C PHE A 135 -2.25 -11.74 26.26
N VAL A 136 -3.12 -12.58 25.70
CA VAL A 136 -4.48 -12.15 25.36
C VAL A 136 -5.31 -12.01 26.64
N ALA A 137 -5.57 -10.77 27.06
CA ALA A 137 -6.33 -10.47 28.27
C ALA A 137 -7.85 -10.51 28.05
N ARG A 138 -8.31 -10.07 26.91
CA ARG A 138 -9.74 -10.03 26.57
C ARG A 138 -9.92 -10.31 25.08
N ARG A 139 -10.79 -11.25 24.77
CA ARG A 139 -11.21 -11.54 23.39
C ARG A 139 -12.70 -11.23 23.24
N ASN A 140 -13.03 -10.24 22.42
CA ASN A 140 -14.40 -9.79 22.19
C ASN A 140 -15.00 -10.35 20.89
N VAL A 141 -14.20 -11.05 20.09
CA VAL A 141 -14.59 -11.56 18.77
C VAL A 141 -14.76 -13.09 18.81
N GLN A 142 -15.74 -13.59 18.06
CA GLN A 142 -16.00 -15.02 17.86
C GLN A 142 -15.60 -15.46 16.46
N LEU A 143 -15.35 -16.75 16.30
CA LEU A 143 -15.08 -17.34 14.99
C LEU A 143 -16.33 -17.20 14.09
N GLY A 144 -16.13 -16.77 12.84
CA GLY A 144 -17.23 -16.53 11.89
C GLY A 144 -17.98 -15.20 12.11
N GLN A 145 -17.60 -14.41 13.12
CA GLN A 145 -18.23 -13.11 13.34
C GLN A 145 -17.78 -12.09 12.28
N ARG A 146 -18.74 -11.35 11.74
CA ARG A 146 -18.45 -10.19 10.88
C ARG A 146 -17.95 -9.04 11.74
N VAL A 147 -16.83 -8.44 11.36
CA VAL A 147 -16.19 -7.31 12.06
C VAL A 147 -16.12 -6.10 11.15
N SER A 148 -16.31 -4.91 11.72
CA SER A 148 -16.15 -3.64 11.00
C SER A 148 -14.83 -2.98 11.38
N PRO A 149 -14.24 -2.14 10.51
CA PRO A 149 -13.07 -1.34 10.87
C PRO A 149 -13.32 -0.55 12.15
N GLY A 150 -12.31 -0.53 13.03
CA GLY A 150 -12.43 0.12 14.35
C GLY A 150 -13.01 -0.75 15.48
N THR A 151 -13.52 -1.94 15.17
CA THR A 151 -14.00 -2.86 16.22
C THR A 151 -12.83 -3.43 17.01
N ALA A 152 -12.87 -3.29 18.35
CA ALA A 152 -11.88 -3.88 19.24
C ALA A 152 -12.06 -5.41 19.31
N LEU A 153 -11.10 -6.16 18.77
CA LEU A 153 -11.16 -7.63 18.67
C LEU A 153 -10.65 -8.30 19.93
N MET A 154 -9.50 -7.85 20.42
CA MET A 154 -8.84 -8.40 21.61
C MET A 154 -7.88 -7.37 22.22
N ALA A 155 -7.51 -7.57 23.47
CA ALA A 155 -6.47 -6.84 24.15
C ALA A 155 -5.26 -7.76 24.38
N VAL A 156 -4.09 -7.32 23.92
CA VAL A 156 -2.81 -8.00 24.18
C VAL A 156 -2.05 -7.18 25.21
N VAL A 157 -1.62 -7.83 26.28
CA VAL A 157 -0.96 -7.20 27.42
C VAL A 157 0.47 -7.74 27.53
N PRO A 158 1.50 -6.89 27.40
CA PRO A 158 2.88 -7.27 27.67
C PRO A 158 3.12 -7.31 29.19
N LEU A 159 3.20 -8.50 29.77
CA LEU A 159 3.41 -8.68 31.22
C LEU A 159 4.88 -8.49 31.64
N ASP A 160 5.79 -8.34 30.70
CA ASP A 160 7.20 -8.01 30.93
C ASP A 160 7.46 -6.54 31.23
N GLN A 161 6.46 -5.68 31.01
CA GLN A 161 6.57 -4.23 31.11
C GLN A 161 5.46 -3.63 31.99
N VAL A 162 5.14 -4.33 33.09
CA VAL A 162 4.17 -3.85 34.05
C VAL A 162 4.79 -2.82 34.99
N TRP A 163 3.96 -1.91 35.47
CA TRP A 163 4.31 -0.91 36.49
C TRP A 163 3.29 -0.95 37.60
N VAL A 164 3.62 -0.30 38.72
CA VAL A 164 2.71 -0.14 39.84
C VAL A 164 2.33 1.33 40.00
N ASP A 165 1.06 1.64 40.00
CA ASP A 165 0.53 2.94 40.35
C ASP A 165 0.13 2.92 41.82
N ALA A 166 1.04 3.35 42.72
CA ALA A 166 0.85 3.36 44.16
C ALA A 166 0.21 4.67 44.62
N ASN A 167 -0.89 4.58 45.34
CA ASN A 167 -1.70 5.74 45.78
C ASN A 167 -1.24 6.26 47.15
N PHE A 168 -0.32 7.24 47.17
CA PHE A 168 0.17 7.87 48.41
C PHE A 168 -0.69 9.02 48.84
N LYS A 169 -0.78 9.23 50.18
CA LYS A 169 -1.46 10.41 50.76
C LYS A 169 -0.61 11.66 50.48
N GLU A 170 -1.27 12.81 50.28
CA GLU A 170 -0.59 14.09 49.99
C GLU A 170 0.58 14.43 50.97
N PRO A 171 0.47 14.27 52.32
CA PRO A 171 1.58 14.54 53.21
C PRO A 171 2.83 13.64 53.00
N GLN A 172 2.64 12.40 52.48
CA GLN A 172 3.72 11.47 52.26
C GLN A 172 4.59 11.88 51.04
N LEU A 173 4.02 12.64 50.10
CA LEU A 173 4.71 13.09 48.90
C LEU A 173 5.77 14.18 49.19
N ALA A 174 5.75 14.81 50.35
CA ALA A 174 6.68 15.91 50.69
C ALA A 174 8.13 15.50 50.56
N HIS A 175 8.45 14.26 50.90
CA HIS A 175 9.83 13.73 50.91
C HIS A 175 10.11 12.79 49.74
N MET A 176 9.16 12.57 48.84
CA MET A 176 9.34 11.70 47.67
C MET A 176 9.93 12.45 46.49
N ARG A 177 10.80 11.76 45.73
CA ARG A 177 11.47 12.27 44.52
C ARG A 177 11.52 11.16 43.47
N ILE A 178 11.59 11.56 42.21
CA ILE A 178 11.83 10.66 41.10
C ILE A 178 13.20 10.01 41.24
N GLY A 179 13.28 8.69 40.96
CA GLY A 179 14.52 7.92 41.08
C GLY A 179 14.74 7.26 42.44
N GLN A 180 13.90 7.52 43.46
CA GLN A 180 14.00 6.82 44.74
C GLN A 180 13.68 5.34 44.62
N HIS A 181 14.38 4.52 45.39
CA HIS A 181 14.17 3.10 45.50
C HIS A 181 12.87 2.78 46.24
N VAL A 182 12.18 1.77 45.77
CA VAL A 182 10.92 1.29 46.33
C VAL A 182 11.00 -0.21 46.49
N LEU A 183 10.67 -0.69 47.65
CA LEU A 183 10.45 -2.11 47.92
C LEU A 183 8.94 -2.41 47.82
N LEU A 184 8.61 -3.40 46.99
CA LEU A 184 7.20 -3.76 46.78
C LEU A 184 6.98 -5.25 47.17
N THR A 185 5.83 -5.52 47.73
CA THR A 185 5.36 -6.89 48.03
C THR A 185 3.98 -7.07 47.44
N ALA A 186 3.77 -8.17 46.71
CA ALA A 186 2.49 -8.52 46.12
C ALA A 186 1.72 -9.46 47.06
N ASP A 187 0.45 -9.19 47.26
CA ASP A 187 -0.37 -10.07 48.10
C ASP A 187 -0.48 -11.49 47.57
N LEU A 188 -0.33 -11.68 46.24
CA LEU A 188 -0.31 -12.96 45.57
C LEU A 188 0.79 -13.89 46.09
N TYR A 189 1.97 -13.36 46.39
CA TYR A 189 3.14 -14.13 46.85
C TYR A 189 3.40 -13.99 48.34
N GLY A 190 2.55 -13.21 49.06
CA GLY A 190 2.74 -12.90 50.46
C GLY A 190 4.05 -12.14 50.71
N GLY A 191 4.60 -12.24 51.91
CA GLY A 191 5.84 -11.56 52.29
C GLY A 191 7.14 -12.24 51.81
N HIS A 192 7.03 -13.34 51.07
CA HIS A 192 8.20 -14.15 50.68
C HIS A 192 8.90 -13.65 49.40
N VAL A 193 8.20 -12.88 48.57
CA VAL A 193 8.70 -12.30 47.33
C VAL A 193 8.63 -10.77 47.41
N SER A 194 9.78 -10.15 47.29
CA SER A 194 9.91 -8.69 47.20
C SER A 194 10.38 -8.30 45.80
N TYR A 195 9.84 -7.18 45.32
CA TYR A 195 10.23 -6.58 44.06
C TYR A 195 10.91 -5.25 44.33
N HIS A 196 11.95 -4.99 43.57
CA HIS A 196 12.63 -3.69 43.61
C HIS A 196 12.12 -2.81 42.44
N GLY A 197 11.84 -1.59 42.77
CA GLY A 197 11.41 -0.61 41.80
C GLY A 197 12.01 0.76 42.04
N THR A 198 11.74 1.66 41.12
CA THR A 198 12.14 3.06 41.24
C THR A 198 10.92 3.96 40.95
N VAL A 199 10.85 5.09 41.68
CA VAL A 199 9.82 6.10 41.40
C VAL A 199 10.06 6.68 40.02
N ALA A 200 9.20 6.40 39.06
CA ALA A 200 9.28 6.87 37.68
C ALA A 200 8.61 8.24 37.49
N GLY A 201 7.57 8.53 38.26
CA GLY A 201 6.87 9.81 38.17
C GLY A 201 5.68 9.92 39.10
N PHE A 202 5.17 11.12 39.22
CA PHE A 202 3.98 11.45 39.97
C PHE A 202 2.83 11.74 39.01
N GLY A 203 1.62 11.31 39.36
CA GLY A 203 0.42 11.69 38.62
C GLY A 203 0.21 13.20 38.61
N ALA A 204 -0.27 13.75 37.51
CA ALA A 204 -0.52 15.19 37.38
C ALA A 204 -1.64 15.71 38.28
N GLY A 205 -2.38 14.82 38.93
CA GLY A 205 -3.48 15.17 39.86
C GLY A 205 -3.89 14.01 40.72
N THR A 206 -4.82 14.28 41.62
CA THR A 206 -5.41 13.26 42.50
C THR A 206 -6.42 12.40 41.73
N GLY A 207 -6.63 11.16 42.19
CA GLY A 207 -7.64 10.29 41.59
C GLY A 207 -9.06 10.88 41.57
N ALA A 208 -9.38 11.74 42.56
CA ALA A 208 -10.66 12.43 42.62
C ALA A 208 -10.79 13.53 41.52
N ALA A 209 -9.70 14.18 41.12
CA ALA A 209 -9.72 15.22 40.11
C ALA A 209 -10.02 14.67 38.71
N PHE A 210 -9.67 13.41 38.46
CA PHE A 210 -9.86 12.72 37.14
C PHE A 210 -11.01 11.72 37.18
N SER A 211 -11.83 11.70 38.25
CA SER A 211 -13.02 10.84 38.29
C SER A 211 -14.12 11.38 37.38
N LEU A 212 -14.89 10.47 36.76
CA LEU A 212 -16.01 10.82 35.87
C LEU A 212 -17.08 11.67 36.58
N LEU A 213 -17.21 11.52 37.91
CA LEU A 213 -18.10 12.27 38.80
C LEU A 213 -17.28 12.76 39.99
N PRO A 214 -16.64 13.93 39.90
CA PRO A 214 -15.97 14.52 41.04
C PRO A 214 -16.97 14.77 42.16
N ALA A 215 -16.62 14.41 43.40
CA ALA A 215 -17.47 14.69 44.56
C ALA A 215 -17.61 16.21 44.69
N GLN A 216 -18.80 16.73 44.42
CA GLN A 216 -19.15 18.13 44.60
C GLN A 216 -19.81 18.30 46.00
N ASN A 217 -19.13 18.99 46.90
CA ASN A 217 -19.73 19.44 48.14
C ASN A 217 -20.60 20.68 47.86
N ALA A 218 -21.81 20.46 47.33
CA ALA A 218 -22.75 21.53 46.95
C ALA A 218 -23.48 22.20 48.13
N THR A 219 -23.43 21.62 49.32
CA THR A 219 -24.16 22.12 50.45
C THR A 219 -23.33 22.12 51.76
N GLY A 220 -22.81 23.27 52.14
CA GLY A 220 -22.58 23.76 53.49
C GLY A 220 -21.19 23.54 54.03
N ASN A 221 -20.76 22.54 54.66
CA ASN A 221 -19.48 22.47 55.39
C ASN A 221 -18.37 21.89 54.56
N TRP A 222 -17.33 22.72 54.23
CA TRP A 222 -16.12 22.22 53.64
C TRP A 222 -15.32 21.37 54.64
N ILE A 223 -15.17 20.08 54.35
CA ILE A 223 -14.36 19.15 55.15
C ILE A 223 -13.07 18.88 54.37
N LYS A 224 -11.91 19.14 54.98
CA LYS A 224 -10.60 18.80 54.39
C LYS A 224 -10.44 17.28 54.34
N ILE A 225 -10.57 16.69 53.16
CA ILE A 225 -10.31 15.26 52.92
C ILE A 225 -8.89 15.12 52.37
N VAL A 226 -8.08 14.27 53.01
CA VAL A 226 -6.74 13.96 52.53
C VAL A 226 -6.82 13.24 51.18
N GLN A 227 -6.33 13.89 50.16
CA GLN A 227 -6.32 13.33 48.81
C GLN A 227 -5.19 12.32 48.64
N ARG A 228 -5.33 11.41 47.63
CA ARG A 228 -4.29 10.47 47.22
C ARG A 228 -3.85 10.80 45.82
N VAL A 229 -2.53 10.79 45.60
CA VAL A 229 -1.91 11.00 44.29
C VAL A 229 -1.28 9.67 43.82
N PRO A 230 -1.57 9.21 42.63
CA PRO A 230 -0.90 8.04 42.07
C PRO A 230 0.57 8.35 41.77
N VAL A 231 1.45 7.48 42.19
CA VAL A 231 2.89 7.52 41.94
C VAL A 231 3.24 6.30 41.13
N ARG A 232 3.81 6.51 39.97
CA ARG A 232 4.23 5.42 39.07
C ARG A 232 5.58 4.90 39.49
N ILE A 233 5.65 3.59 39.69
CA ILE A 233 6.84 2.86 40.09
C ILE A 233 7.18 1.88 38.98
N ALA A 234 8.36 2.01 38.39
CA ALA A 234 8.91 1.05 37.44
C ALA A 234 9.53 -0.12 38.22
N LEU A 235 9.22 -1.33 37.81
CA LEU A 235 9.73 -2.57 38.40
C LEU A 235 10.97 -3.07 37.64
N ASP A 236 11.81 -3.87 38.33
CA ASP A 236 12.93 -4.57 37.68
C ASP A 236 12.37 -5.71 36.78
N PRO A 237 12.62 -5.68 35.45
CA PRO A 237 12.14 -6.72 34.54
C PRO A 237 12.64 -8.13 34.89
N ARG A 238 13.77 -8.27 35.54
CA ARG A 238 14.35 -9.57 35.93
C ARG A 238 13.53 -10.25 37.01
N GLU A 239 13.03 -9.47 37.96
CA GLU A 239 12.21 -9.97 39.05
C GLU A 239 10.81 -10.32 38.58
N ILE A 240 10.26 -9.55 37.63
CA ILE A 240 8.99 -9.88 36.95
C ILE A 240 9.11 -11.19 36.17
N ALA A 241 10.26 -11.44 35.50
CA ALA A 241 10.47 -12.68 34.77
C ALA A 241 10.57 -13.89 35.70
N ALA A 242 11.14 -13.74 36.92
CA ALA A 242 11.24 -14.79 37.92
C ALA A 242 9.90 -15.06 38.62
N HIS A 243 9.14 -14.01 38.90
CA HIS A 243 7.84 -14.07 39.60
C HIS A 243 6.82 -13.19 38.84
N PRO A 244 6.12 -13.75 37.83
CA PRO A 244 5.23 -12.97 36.98
C PRO A 244 4.06 -12.33 37.73
N LEU A 245 3.79 -11.07 37.44
CA LEU A 245 2.66 -10.31 37.99
C LEU A 245 1.55 -10.21 36.96
N GLN A 246 0.31 -10.16 37.45
CA GLN A 246 -0.88 -9.90 36.63
C GLN A 246 -1.39 -8.49 36.87
N ILE A 247 -2.10 -7.94 35.88
CA ILE A 247 -2.70 -6.61 36.01
C ILE A 247 -3.84 -6.65 37.03
N GLY A 248 -3.93 -5.61 37.85
CA GLY A 248 -4.97 -5.45 38.86
C GLY A 248 -4.69 -6.11 40.20
N LEU A 249 -3.49 -6.67 40.40
CA LEU A 249 -3.08 -7.19 41.68
C LEU A 249 -2.84 -6.04 42.69
N SER A 250 -3.14 -6.30 43.95
CA SER A 250 -2.83 -5.42 45.09
C SER A 250 -1.38 -5.60 45.49
N MET A 251 -0.72 -4.48 45.75
CA MET A 251 0.68 -4.45 46.18
C MET A 251 0.87 -3.43 47.30
N LYS A 252 1.76 -3.73 48.20
CA LYS A 252 2.29 -2.78 49.19
C LYS A 252 3.59 -2.21 48.68
N ALA A 253 3.74 -0.88 48.73
CA ALA A 253 4.92 -0.15 48.32
C ALA A 253 5.51 0.63 49.47
N ASP A 254 6.78 0.36 49.80
CA ASP A 254 7.56 1.05 50.79
C ASP A 254 8.69 1.84 50.13
N VAL A 255 8.60 3.17 50.14
CA VAL A 255 9.56 4.08 49.49
C VAL A 255 10.64 4.51 50.47
N GLU A 256 11.89 4.34 50.07
CA GLU A 256 13.04 4.80 50.83
C GLU A 256 13.24 6.31 50.67
N VAL A 257 12.86 7.07 51.69
CA VAL A 257 12.95 8.55 51.70
C VAL A 257 14.22 9.09 52.35
N ARG A 258 15.07 8.19 52.90
CA ARG A 258 16.36 8.56 53.54
C ARG A 258 17.44 8.57 52.46
N GLY A 259 18.17 9.68 52.39
CA GLY A 259 19.21 9.89 51.38
C GLY A 259 18.60 10.62 50.17
N ALA A 260 18.48 11.95 50.33
CA ALA A 260 17.86 12.80 49.32
C ALA A 260 18.55 12.63 47.97
N ALA A 261 17.99 11.81 47.13
CA ALA A 261 18.30 11.93 45.72
C ALA A 261 17.88 13.33 45.28
N ALA A 262 18.75 14.07 44.63
CA ALA A 262 18.48 15.41 44.10
C ALA A 262 17.52 15.35 42.87
N GLY A 263 16.53 14.46 42.93
CA GLY A 263 15.58 14.24 41.85
C GLY A 263 14.49 15.30 41.79
N ALA A 264 14.03 15.59 40.60
CA ALA A 264 12.90 16.48 40.37
C ALA A 264 11.60 15.89 40.95
N ARG A 265 10.66 16.75 41.30
CA ARG A 265 9.30 16.32 41.68
C ARG A 265 8.40 16.04 40.47
N LEU A 266 8.65 16.72 39.38
CA LEU A 266 7.95 16.51 38.11
C LEU A 266 8.96 15.98 37.08
N PRO A 267 8.57 15.07 36.19
CA PRO A 267 9.44 14.64 35.14
C PRO A 267 9.85 15.85 34.30
N GLN A 268 11.16 16.04 34.11
CA GLN A 268 11.62 16.93 33.06
C GLN A 268 11.07 16.35 31.75
N VAL A 269 10.60 17.24 30.85
CA VAL A 269 10.08 16.81 29.55
C VAL A 269 11.14 15.94 28.88
N ALA A 270 10.95 14.63 28.95
CA ALA A 270 11.80 13.69 28.26
C ALA A 270 11.68 13.99 26.76
N GLY A 271 12.81 13.97 26.05
CA GLY A 271 12.84 14.31 24.63
C GLY A 271 11.79 13.54 23.83
N ASN A 272 11.55 14.00 22.61
CA ASN A 272 10.54 13.56 21.65
C ASN A 272 10.65 12.08 21.19
N GLN A 273 11.20 11.20 22.01
CA GLN A 273 11.27 9.77 21.68
C GLN A 273 9.93 9.12 22.02
N PRO A 274 9.33 8.42 21.03
CA PRO A 274 8.09 7.68 21.28
C PRO A 274 8.37 6.57 22.30
N ALA A 275 7.48 6.43 23.28
CA ALA A 275 7.56 5.38 24.29
C ALA A 275 7.48 3.96 23.67
N TRP A 276 6.88 3.85 22.50
CA TRP A 276 6.64 2.60 21.79
C TRP A 276 6.80 2.79 20.30
N THR A 277 7.45 1.84 19.64
CA THR A 277 7.53 1.78 18.18
C THR A 277 7.20 0.36 17.72
N THR A 278 6.46 0.24 16.62
CA THR A 278 6.19 -1.05 15.98
C THR A 278 6.66 -1.01 14.54
N ALA A 279 7.25 -2.10 14.07
CA ALA A 279 7.69 -2.26 12.69
C ALA A 279 6.64 -2.98 11.81
N VAL A 280 5.53 -3.43 12.40
CA VAL A 280 4.53 -4.30 11.77
C VAL A 280 3.97 -3.75 10.44
N THR A 281 4.00 -2.42 10.24
CA THR A 281 3.45 -1.78 9.04
C THR A 281 4.49 -1.41 7.97
N ARG A 282 5.79 -1.45 8.28
CA ARG A 282 6.83 -0.97 7.34
C ARG A 282 7.17 -1.95 6.22
N GLU A 283 7.05 -3.24 6.46
CA GLU A 283 7.39 -4.26 5.46
C GLU A 283 6.36 -4.34 4.33
N SER A 284 5.10 -4.04 4.62
CA SER A 284 4.01 -4.10 3.65
C SER A 284 4.17 -3.12 2.48
N ASP A 285 4.68 -1.91 2.74
CA ASP A 285 4.85 -0.88 1.69
C ASP A 285 5.93 -1.28 0.69
N THR A 286 7.06 -1.82 1.18
CA THR A 286 8.17 -2.24 0.32
C THR A 286 7.80 -3.45 -0.55
N GLN A 287 7.00 -4.37 -0.04
CA GLN A 287 6.52 -5.53 -0.79
C GLN A 287 5.49 -5.14 -1.85
N ALA A 288 4.60 -4.21 -1.54
CA ALA A 288 3.65 -3.65 -2.51
C ALA A 288 4.38 -2.97 -3.68
N ASP A 289 5.41 -2.17 -3.39
CA ASP A 289 6.22 -1.52 -4.41
C ASP A 289 7.01 -2.53 -5.26
N ALA A 290 7.60 -3.54 -4.65
CA ALA A 290 8.29 -4.61 -5.38
C ALA A 290 7.34 -5.34 -6.35
N ARG A 291 6.10 -5.58 -5.95
CA ARG A 291 5.09 -6.22 -6.79
C ARG A 291 4.69 -5.34 -7.97
N VAL A 292 4.49 -4.05 -7.74
CA VAL A 292 4.23 -3.05 -8.80
C VAL A 292 5.37 -3.05 -9.81
N GLN A 293 6.62 -2.96 -9.35
CA GLN A 293 7.79 -2.94 -10.23
C GLN A 293 7.93 -4.22 -11.05
N ALA A 294 7.64 -5.38 -10.46
CA ALA A 294 7.66 -6.66 -11.18
C ALA A 294 6.64 -6.69 -12.32
N ILE A 295 5.42 -6.18 -12.09
CA ILE A 295 4.37 -6.11 -13.13
C ILE A 295 4.77 -5.15 -14.25
N ILE A 296 5.30 -3.97 -13.91
CA ILE A 296 5.77 -3.00 -14.90
C ILE A 296 6.89 -3.62 -15.74
N ALA A 297 7.91 -4.20 -15.11
CA ALA A 297 9.03 -4.83 -15.79
C ALA A 297 8.60 -5.96 -16.74
N ALA A 298 7.71 -6.84 -16.30
CA ALA A 298 7.17 -7.93 -17.10
C ALA A 298 6.41 -7.44 -18.36
N ASN A 299 5.76 -6.28 -18.29
CA ASN A 299 4.99 -5.72 -19.41
C ASN A 299 5.76 -4.69 -20.24
N GLN A 300 6.91 -4.21 -19.77
CA GLN A 300 7.85 -3.40 -20.56
C GLN A 300 8.57 -4.24 -21.62
N SER A 301 9.00 -5.45 -21.25
CA SER A 301 9.90 -6.29 -22.05
C SER A 301 9.17 -7.29 -22.97
N ALA A 302 7.85 -7.39 -22.93
CA ALA A 302 7.12 -8.31 -23.80
C ALA A 302 7.33 -7.90 -25.27
N ALA A 303 8.43 -8.35 -25.87
CA ALA A 303 8.54 -8.46 -27.31
C ALA A 303 7.29 -9.22 -27.76
N LEU A 304 6.57 -8.69 -28.78
CA LEU A 304 5.54 -9.43 -29.46
C LEU A 304 6.13 -10.82 -29.76
N PRO A 305 5.45 -11.93 -29.41
CA PRO A 305 5.87 -13.22 -29.93
C PRO A 305 6.01 -13.05 -31.43
N ALA A 306 7.18 -13.38 -31.96
CA ALA A 306 7.39 -13.37 -33.39
C ALA A 306 6.21 -14.10 -34.02
N PRO A 307 5.54 -13.55 -35.07
CA PRO A 307 4.46 -14.25 -35.72
C PRO A 307 4.99 -15.64 -36.03
N ALA A 308 4.35 -16.66 -35.50
CA ALA A 308 4.68 -18.04 -35.82
C ALA A 308 4.71 -18.10 -37.34
N ALA A 309 5.89 -18.26 -37.92
CA ALA A 309 6.04 -18.48 -39.32
C ALA A 309 5.21 -19.73 -39.63
N HIS A 310 4.02 -19.54 -40.17
CA HIS A 310 3.27 -20.62 -40.78
C HIS A 310 4.19 -21.11 -41.92
N ALA A 311 5.01 -22.12 -41.60
CA ALA A 311 5.61 -22.94 -42.61
C ALA A 311 4.45 -23.56 -43.37
N LEU A 312 4.24 -23.05 -44.58
CA LEU A 312 3.39 -23.72 -45.55
C LEU A 312 3.94 -25.14 -45.67
N PRO A 313 3.13 -26.19 -45.49
CA PRO A 313 3.60 -27.55 -45.76
C PRO A 313 4.01 -27.65 -47.23
N ALA A 314 5.27 -28.05 -47.42
CA ALA A 314 5.80 -28.37 -48.77
C ALA A 314 4.85 -29.37 -49.44
N GLY A 315 4.51 -29.05 -50.67
CA GLY A 315 3.51 -29.78 -51.48
C GLY A 315 3.74 -31.28 -51.47
N GLU A 316 2.75 -31.99 -50.98
CA GLU A 316 2.62 -33.42 -51.14
C GLU A 316 1.87 -33.68 -52.45
N ALA A 317 2.55 -34.45 -53.32
CA ALA A 317 2.06 -34.84 -54.62
C ALA A 317 0.77 -35.67 -54.50
N LEU A 318 -0.21 -35.34 -55.33
CA LEU A 318 -1.45 -36.10 -55.48
C LEU A 318 -1.19 -37.55 -55.95
N PRO A 319 -1.66 -38.61 -55.30
CA PRO A 319 -1.84 -39.92 -55.93
C PRO A 319 -3.24 -40.02 -56.53
N ALA A 320 -3.29 -40.73 -57.65
CA ALA A 320 -4.44 -40.95 -58.53
C ALA A 320 -5.62 -41.69 -57.88
N ALA A 321 -6.76 -41.52 -58.51
CA ALA A 321 -8.07 -42.03 -58.20
C ALA A 321 -8.17 -43.57 -58.00
N GLY A 322 -8.89 -44.01 -56.98
CA GLY A 322 -9.28 -45.43 -56.79
C GLY A 322 -10.32 -45.59 -55.70
N ALA A 323 -11.59 -45.82 -56.15
CA ALA A 323 -12.68 -46.59 -55.54
C ALA A 323 -13.08 -46.41 -54.07
N ARG A 324 -14.33 -46.04 -53.88
CA ARG A 324 -15.17 -46.15 -52.65
C ARG A 324 -15.33 -47.58 -52.15
N PRO A 325 -15.60 -47.81 -50.84
CA PRO A 325 -16.99 -48.06 -50.46
C PRO A 325 -17.46 -47.31 -49.20
N ALA A 326 -18.77 -47.22 -49.14
CA ALA A 326 -19.57 -46.59 -48.09
C ALA A 326 -19.59 -47.40 -46.77
N SER A 327 -19.62 -46.73 -45.63
CA SER A 327 -20.23 -47.28 -44.40
C SER A 327 -20.51 -46.21 -43.36
N HIS A 328 -21.76 -46.05 -43.12
CA HIS A 328 -22.55 -45.79 -41.91
C HIS A 328 -22.00 -44.82 -40.82
N LEU A 329 -22.66 -43.69 -40.77
CA LEU A 329 -22.70 -42.77 -39.64
C LEU A 329 -23.72 -43.30 -38.63
N VAL A 330 -23.33 -43.60 -37.42
CA VAL A 330 -24.22 -43.81 -36.26
C VAL A 330 -24.08 -42.61 -35.34
N VAL A 331 -25.09 -41.77 -35.31
CA VAL A 331 -25.23 -40.65 -34.36
C VAL A 331 -26.00 -41.19 -33.17
N ASN A 332 -25.41 -41.16 -31.99
CA ASN A 332 -26.08 -41.51 -30.74
C ASN A 332 -26.30 -40.20 -29.95
N VAL A 333 -27.55 -39.74 -29.87
CA VAL A 333 -28.05 -38.63 -29.08
C VAL A 333 -28.75 -39.19 -27.85
N PRO A 334 -28.33 -38.84 -26.61
CA PRO A 334 -29.17 -39.12 -25.45
C PRO A 334 -30.15 -37.96 -25.20
N LEU A 335 -31.41 -38.30 -25.08
CA LEU A 335 -32.54 -37.45 -24.68
C LEU A 335 -32.51 -37.19 -23.15
N PRO A 336 -33.05 -36.05 -22.66
CA PRO A 336 -33.13 -35.72 -21.26
C PRO A 336 -34.31 -36.40 -20.56
N GLY A 337 -34.02 -37.05 -19.44
CA GLY A 337 -35.01 -37.68 -18.57
C GLY A 337 -35.45 -36.81 -17.40
N ALA A 338 -36.71 -36.72 -17.27
CA ALA A 338 -37.65 -36.06 -16.42
C ALA A 338 -37.37 -36.07 -14.89
N ALA A 339 -37.91 -35.02 -14.27
CA ALA A 339 -38.12 -34.79 -12.85
C ALA A 339 -38.83 -35.94 -12.12
N ARG A 340 -38.48 -36.16 -10.86
CA ARG A 340 -39.41 -36.60 -9.81
C ARG A 340 -39.12 -35.90 -8.49
N HIS A 341 -40.18 -35.22 -8.01
CA HIS A 341 -40.43 -34.86 -6.63
C HIS A 341 -40.42 -36.10 -5.74
N LEU A 342 -39.98 -35.94 -4.46
CA LEU A 342 -40.77 -36.36 -3.29
C LEU A 342 -39.97 -36.10 -1.99
N HIS A 343 -40.68 -35.40 -1.09
CA HIS A 343 -40.62 -35.24 0.37
C HIS A 343 -39.51 -34.39 0.95
#